data_3b8c0b838952d4a4a8a48f385be06627
#
_entry.id   3b8c0b838952d4a4a8a48f385be06627
#
_cell.length_a   1.000
_cell.length_b   1.000
_cell.length_c   1.000
_cell.angle_alpha   90.00
_cell.angle_beta   90.00
_cell.angle_gamma   90.00
#
_symmetry.space_group_name_H-M   'P 1'
#
loop_
_entity.id
_entity.type
_entity.pdbx_description
1 polymer ?
#
loop_
_entity_poly.entity_id
_entity_poly.type
_entity_poly.pdbx_seq_one_letter_code
_entity_poly.pdbx_strand_id
1 'polypeptide(L)'
;MTFNSSLSRRRLLGLAGTAAAAAAVGRFAWAADPHAHAGHAAPAQSFALDAKGWALPAPRKLKLATNLNAICLAPVAVADSQGFFRNHNLEVEFVNFGHSTEVLLESLATGKADAATGMALRWLKALEQGFDVKLTAGTHGGCLRLIAQENGPRRFEELKGKTIGVTDMASPDKNFFSLMLKRHGVDPVRDVNWRTYPIDLLGTALEKGEIQAASGSDPMMYRLRNQPGKRELSTNLVEEYANLSCCVVGVGGNLVRKEKPVAAAVTHAILQAHAWAAQHPETVAQDFLKFAVNTNSEEIHAILNEHTHAHYSVGKAFVDEIAVYARDLKAVEVLRASTDPRKFAESIHADVFS
;
A
#
# COMPACT_ATOMS: atom_id res chain seq x y z
N MET A 1 -39.45 59.99 -44.17
CA MET A 1 -40.81 59.59 -44.59
C MET A 1 -41.17 58.44 -43.69
N THR A 2 -41.81 58.74 -42.53
CA THR A 2 -43.26 58.74 -42.32
C THR A 2 -43.88 57.35 -42.58
N PHE A 3 -44.54 56.66 -41.71
CA PHE A 3 -45.50 56.80 -40.62
C PHE A 3 -45.81 55.36 -40.18
N ASN A 4 -45.86 54.98 -38.99
CA ASN A 4 -46.85 55.19 -37.93
C ASN A 4 -48.03 54.20 -37.91
N SER A 5 -48.23 53.65 -36.78
CA SER A 5 -49.46 53.42 -36.00
C SER A 5 -50.13 52.03 -36.19
N SER A 6 -50.80 51.44 -35.27
CA SER A 6 -51.17 51.65 -33.87
C SER A 6 -52.04 50.47 -33.42
N LEU A 7 -51.89 50.10 -32.15
CA LEU A 7 -52.92 49.68 -31.19
C LEU A 7 -54.19 48.94 -31.67
N SER A 8 -54.52 47.82 -31.06
CA SER A 8 -55.75 47.81 -30.26
C SER A 8 -55.86 46.57 -29.36
N ARG A 9 -56.28 46.86 -28.14
CA ARG A 9 -56.64 45.95 -27.02
C ARG A 9 -58.02 45.30 -27.28
N ARG A 10 -58.22 44.06 -26.76
CA ARG A 10 -59.30 43.70 -25.81
C ARG A 10 -59.51 42.19 -25.76
N ARG A 11 -59.24 41.63 -24.59
CA ARG A 11 -60.12 40.93 -23.62
C ARG A 11 -61.02 39.82 -24.20
N LEU A 12 -60.89 38.59 -23.67
CA LEU A 12 -61.74 38.02 -22.59
C LEU A 12 -61.47 36.56 -22.39
N LEU A 13 -61.19 36.24 -21.11
CA LEU A 13 -61.67 35.15 -20.26
C LEU A 13 -62.02 33.77 -20.90
N GLY A 14 -61.42 32.74 -20.35
CA GLY A 14 -62.20 31.56 -20.02
C GLY A 14 -61.41 30.25 -19.90
N LEU A 15 -61.37 29.76 -18.72
CA LEU A 15 -61.33 28.33 -18.26
C LEU A 15 -60.08 27.49 -18.40
N ALA A 16 -59.63 27.17 -17.23
CA ALA A 16 -58.97 25.99 -16.66
C ALA A 16 -58.68 24.79 -17.55
N GLY A 17 -57.41 24.41 -17.55
CA GLY A 17 -56.93 23.11 -18.00
C GLY A 17 -55.52 22.92 -17.46
N THR A 18 -55.39 22.26 -16.32
CA THR A 18 -54.13 21.86 -15.72
C THR A 18 -53.44 20.83 -16.61
N ALA A 19 -52.39 21.21 -17.30
CA ALA A 19 -51.44 20.28 -17.87
C ALA A 19 -50.08 20.54 -17.21
N ALA A 20 -49.68 19.65 -16.31
CA ALA A 20 -48.35 19.63 -15.71
C ALA A 20 -47.32 19.28 -16.78
N ALA A 21 -46.59 20.26 -17.25
CA ALA A 21 -45.38 20.03 -18.03
C ALA A 21 -44.27 19.60 -17.04
N ALA A 22 -44.02 18.32 -16.96
CA ALA A 22 -42.86 17.76 -16.31
C ALA A 22 -41.61 18.18 -17.10
N ALA A 23 -40.90 19.17 -16.62
CA ALA A 23 -39.54 19.47 -17.08
C ALA A 23 -38.65 18.28 -16.72
N ALA A 24 -38.29 17.47 -17.70
CA ALA A 24 -37.26 16.47 -17.60
C ALA A 24 -35.93 17.20 -17.43
N VAL A 25 -35.54 17.45 -16.18
CA VAL A 25 -34.16 17.77 -15.81
C VAL A 25 -33.39 16.49 -16.01
N GLY A 26 -32.66 16.39 -17.13
CA GLY A 26 -31.72 15.33 -17.38
C GLY A 26 -30.69 15.34 -16.24
N ARG A 27 -30.86 14.46 -15.27
CA ARG A 27 -29.79 14.10 -14.36
C ARG A 27 -28.74 13.40 -15.20
N PHE A 28 -27.66 14.13 -15.54
CA PHE A 28 -26.40 13.49 -15.87
C PHE A 28 -26.02 12.68 -14.64
N ALA A 29 -26.31 11.39 -14.67
CA ALA A 29 -25.69 10.44 -13.78
C ALA A 29 -24.21 10.46 -14.16
N TRP A 30 -23.38 11.08 -13.32
CA TRP A 30 -21.96 10.80 -13.33
C TRP A 30 -21.85 9.29 -13.13
N ALA A 31 -21.28 8.63 -14.12
CA ALA A 31 -20.89 7.25 -13.96
C ALA A 31 -20.00 7.22 -12.71
N ALA A 32 -20.42 6.46 -11.70
CA ALA A 32 -19.60 6.24 -10.52
C ALA A 32 -18.26 5.71 -11.01
N ASP A 33 -17.19 6.36 -10.59
CA ASP A 33 -15.82 5.93 -10.83
C ASP A 33 -15.71 4.48 -10.33
N PRO A 34 -15.43 3.47 -11.19
CA PRO A 34 -15.30 2.09 -10.76
C PRO A 34 -14.12 1.88 -9.79
N HIS A 35 -13.30 2.91 -9.58
CA HIS A 35 -12.19 2.94 -8.64
C HIS A 35 -12.46 3.77 -7.38
N ALA A 36 -13.68 4.28 -7.16
CA ALA A 36 -14.05 4.85 -5.88
C ALA A 36 -13.94 3.77 -4.81
N HIS A 37 -12.83 3.75 -4.11
CA HIS A 37 -12.61 2.87 -2.96
C HIS A 37 -13.70 3.17 -1.93
N ALA A 38 -14.67 2.27 -1.80
CA ALA A 38 -15.61 2.31 -0.69
C ALA A 38 -14.77 2.33 0.59
N GLY A 39 -14.99 3.35 1.45
CA GLY A 39 -14.25 3.48 2.69
C GLY A 39 -14.27 2.15 3.43
N HIS A 40 -13.11 1.49 3.46
CA HIS A 40 -12.97 0.19 4.09
C HIS A 40 -13.15 0.38 5.59
N ALA A 41 -14.25 -0.12 6.14
CA ALA A 41 -14.40 -0.25 7.58
C ALA A 41 -13.27 -1.18 8.04
N ALA A 42 -12.33 -0.64 8.82
CA ALA A 42 -11.28 -1.46 9.42
C ALA A 42 -11.95 -2.59 10.22
N PRO A 43 -11.50 -3.85 10.09
CA PRO A 43 -12.01 -4.94 10.91
C PRO A 43 -11.84 -4.55 12.39
N ALA A 44 -12.81 -4.95 13.22
CA ALA A 44 -12.76 -4.69 14.66
C ALA A 44 -11.45 -5.24 15.24
N GLN A 45 -10.57 -4.34 15.66
CA GLN A 45 -9.26 -4.70 16.15
C GLN A 45 -9.36 -5.06 17.63
N SER A 46 -8.90 -6.23 18.00
CA SER A 46 -8.93 -6.72 19.39
C SER A 46 -7.76 -6.22 20.24
N PHE A 47 -6.74 -5.59 19.61
CA PHE A 47 -5.55 -5.10 20.28
C PHE A 47 -5.66 -3.60 20.54
N ALA A 48 -5.56 -3.20 21.81
CA ALA A 48 -5.66 -1.80 22.22
C ALA A 48 -4.30 -1.11 22.12
N LEU A 49 -4.15 -0.19 21.15
CA LEU A 49 -2.92 0.59 20.95
C LEU A 49 -2.67 1.65 22.03
N ASP A 50 -3.66 2.00 22.82
CA ASP A 50 -3.55 2.90 23.97
C ASP A 50 -3.17 2.19 25.27
N ALA A 51 -3.08 0.85 25.23
CA ALA A 51 -2.67 0.06 26.40
C ALA A 51 -1.27 0.46 26.88
N LYS A 52 -1.19 0.80 28.16
CA LYS A 52 0.08 1.09 28.84
C LYS A 52 0.80 -0.23 29.16
N GLY A 53 2.13 -0.19 29.18
CA GLY A 53 2.92 -1.35 29.63
C GLY A 53 4.00 -1.83 28.64
N TRP A 54 4.06 -1.23 27.47
CA TRP A 54 5.05 -1.59 26.44
C TRP A 54 6.32 -0.72 26.47
N ALA A 55 6.37 0.29 27.35
CA ALA A 55 7.57 1.09 27.56
C ALA A 55 8.62 0.28 28.34
N LEU A 56 9.85 0.33 27.86
CA LEU A 56 10.99 -0.34 28.54
C LEU A 56 11.33 0.36 29.86
N PRO A 57 11.91 -0.35 30.85
CA PRO A 57 12.28 0.26 32.13
C PRO A 57 13.47 1.24 32.01
N ALA A 58 14.26 1.14 30.93
CA ALA A 58 15.41 1.99 30.67
C ALA A 58 15.59 2.21 29.17
N PRO A 59 16.28 3.29 28.75
CA PRO A 59 16.56 3.56 27.34
C PRO A 59 17.32 2.40 26.66
N ARG A 60 16.88 2.02 25.46
CA ARG A 60 17.47 0.95 24.63
C ARG A 60 17.75 1.49 23.22
N LYS A 61 19.00 1.47 22.79
CA LYS A 61 19.38 1.77 21.42
C LYS A 61 18.91 0.66 20.48
N LEU A 62 18.32 1.03 19.36
CA LEU A 62 17.78 0.10 18.37
C LEU A 62 18.04 0.61 16.96
N LYS A 63 18.51 -0.25 16.07
CA LYS A 63 18.67 0.05 14.65
C LYS A 63 17.49 -0.50 13.88
N LEU A 64 16.75 0.40 13.23
CA LEU A 64 15.54 0.08 12.46
C LEU A 64 15.77 0.29 10.96
N ALA A 65 15.80 -0.79 10.20
CA ALA A 65 15.85 -0.70 8.75
C ALA A 65 14.48 -0.30 8.19
N THR A 66 14.44 0.74 7.38
CA THR A 66 13.23 1.23 6.72
C THR A 66 13.58 1.89 5.39
N ASN A 67 12.61 2.04 4.48
CA ASN A 67 12.80 2.84 3.28
C ASN A 67 12.34 4.27 3.56
N LEU A 68 13.27 5.17 3.83
CA LEU A 68 12.98 6.57 4.12
C LEU A 68 12.45 7.36 2.91
N ASN A 69 12.43 6.79 1.71
CA ASN A 69 11.88 7.43 0.50
C ASN A 69 10.46 6.93 0.17
N ALA A 70 9.97 5.90 0.87
CA ALA A 70 8.65 5.33 0.63
C ALA A 70 7.60 6.06 1.48
N ILE A 71 6.65 6.72 0.83
CA ILE A 71 5.58 7.48 1.52
C ILE A 71 4.73 6.56 2.41
N CYS A 72 4.54 5.31 2.02
CA CYS A 72 3.83 4.32 2.85
C CYS A 72 4.51 4.04 4.20
N LEU A 73 5.81 4.33 4.35
CA LEU A 73 6.56 4.22 5.59
C LEU A 73 6.79 5.58 6.28
N ALA A 74 6.17 6.67 5.78
CA ALA A 74 6.24 7.98 6.42
C ALA A 74 5.85 7.95 7.91
N PRO A 75 4.83 7.19 8.36
CA PRO A 75 4.52 7.07 9.79
C PRO A 75 5.71 6.60 10.62
N VAL A 76 6.50 5.66 10.11
CA VAL A 76 7.70 5.15 10.80
C VAL A 76 8.79 6.23 10.84
N ALA A 77 8.99 6.94 9.73
CA ALA A 77 10.00 8.00 9.63
C ALA A 77 9.71 9.17 10.57
N VAL A 78 8.43 9.50 10.79
CA VAL A 78 8.04 10.58 11.70
C VAL A 78 7.78 10.12 13.15
N ALA A 79 7.81 8.81 13.42
CA ALA A 79 7.59 8.26 14.76
C ALA A 79 8.56 8.83 15.80
N ASP A 80 9.79 9.15 15.40
CA ASP A 80 10.78 9.76 16.28
C ASP A 80 10.44 11.21 16.60
N SER A 81 10.14 12.06 15.61
CA SER A 81 9.76 13.47 15.83
C SER A 81 8.48 13.59 16.65
N GLN A 82 7.53 12.65 16.48
CA GLN A 82 6.28 12.59 17.24
C GLN A 82 6.42 11.90 18.60
N GLY A 83 7.62 11.41 18.94
CA GLY A 83 7.95 10.86 20.25
C GLY A 83 7.48 9.43 20.51
N PHE A 84 6.94 8.71 19.52
CA PHE A 84 6.47 7.33 19.71
C PHE A 84 7.57 6.38 20.18
N PHE A 85 8.77 6.47 19.62
CA PHE A 85 9.89 5.65 20.10
C PHE A 85 10.35 6.06 21.49
N ARG A 86 10.43 7.36 21.75
CA ARG A 86 10.86 7.91 23.06
C ARG A 86 9.90 7.51 24.18
N ASN A 87 8.58 7.50 23.90
CA ASN A 87 7.57 7.05 24.84
C ASN A 87 7.70 5.57 25.22
N HIS A 88 8.46 4.79 24.43
CA HIS A 88 8.78 3.40 24.70
C HIS A 88 10.20 3.20 25.24
N ASN A 89 10.90 4.27 25.58
CA ASN A 89 12.32 4.27 25.95
C ASN A 89 13.21 3.64 24.86
N LEU A 90 12.89 3.88 23.58
CA LEU A 90 13.69 3.45 22.43
C LEU A 90 14.44 4.65 21.85
N GLU A 91 15.76 4.49 21.68
CA GLU A 91 16.61 5.39 20.91
C GLU A 91 16.86 4.75 19.55
N VAL A 92 16.09 5.20 18.52
CA VAL A 92 16.09 4.55 17.20
C VAL A 92 17.07 5.24 16.26
N GLU A 93 17.96 4.46 15.65
CA GLU A 93 18.78 4.85 14.51
C GLU A 93 18.21 4.20 13.25
N PHE A 94 17.89 5.01 12.23
CA PHE A 94 17.36 4.51 10.97
C PHE A 94 18.48 4.00 10.04
N VAL A 95 18.28 2.81 9.48
CA VAL A 95 19.09 2.24 8.40
C VAL A 95 18.28 2.25 7.13
N ASN A 96 18.61 3.12 6.17
CA ASN A 96 17.86 3.23 4.92
C ASN A 96 18.31 2.13 3.94
N PHE A 97 17.40 1.21 3.58
CA PHE A 97 17.66 0.18 2.58
C PHE A 97 17.18 0.57 1.16
N GLY A 98 16.56 1.75 0.99
CA GLY A 98 15.99 2.19 -0.27
C GLY A 98 14.91 1.21 -0.77
N HIS A 99 15.00 0.81 -2.04
CA HIS A 99 14.05 -0.12 -2.65
C HIS A 99 14.54 -1.58 -2.68
N SER A 100 15.77 -1.86 -2.24
CA SER A 100 16.39 -3.18 -2.37
C SER A 100 15.93 -4.16 -1.30
N THR A 101 15.37 -5.28 -1.72
CA THR A 101 15.06 -6.42 -0.84
C THR A 101 16.33 -7.05 -0.27
N GLU A 102 17.37 -7.14 -1.07
CA GLU A 102 18.66 -7.72 -0.68
C GLU A 102 19.31 -6.91 0.45
N VAL A 103 19.40 -5.59 0.30
CA VAL A 103 19.97 -4.71 1.34
C VAL A 103 19.16 -4.77 2.63
N LEU A 104 17.83 -4.86 2.56
CA LEU A 104 16.97 -5.05 3.73
C LEU A 104 17.33 -6.33 4.47
N LEU A 105 17.37 -7.46 3.76
CA LEU A 105 17.65 -8.77 4.35
C LEU A 105 19.09 -8.83 4.89
N GLU A 106 20.07 -8.31 4.14
CA GLU A 106 21.47 -8.25 4.59
C GLU A 106 21.62 -7.43 5.88
N SER A 107 20.91 -6.31 5.99
CA SER A 107 21.01 -5.45 7.17
C SER A 107 20.63 -6.19 8.47
N LEU A 108 19.63 -7.05 8.41
CA LEU A 108 19.21 -7.89 9.54
C LEU A 108 20.14 -9.09 9.75
N ALA A 109 20.54 -9.78 8.67
CA ALA A 109 21.41 -10.95 8.75
C ALA A 109 22.79 -10.62 9.35
N THR A 110 23.30 -9.43 9.07
CA THR A 110 24.63 -8.98 9.55
C THR A 110 24.57 -8.22 10.88
N GLY A 111 23.36 -8.01 11.45
CA GLY A 111 23.17 -7.22 12.67
C GLY A 111 23.40 -5.71 12.47
N LYS A 112 23.41 -5.22 11.21
CA LYS A 112 23.36 -3.77 10.91
C LYS A 112 22.02 -3.17 11.31
N ALA A 113 20.96 -3.97 11.38
CA ALA A 113 19.65 -3.60 11.91
C ALA A 113 19.14 -4.70 12.87
N ASP A 114 18.40 -4.27 13.90
CA ASP A 114 17.75 -5.13 14.88
C ASP A 114 16.33 -5.50 14.46
N ALA A 115 15.65 -4.56 13.81
CA ALA A 115 14.30 -4.70 13.28
C ALA A 115 14.18 -3.97 11.95
N ALA A 116 13.09 -4.21 11.24
CA ALA A 116 12.82 -3.53 9.97
C ALA A 116 11.32 -3.43 9.67
N THR A 117 10.97 -2.46 8.83
CA THR A 117 9.65 -2.33 8.23
C THR A 117 9.73 -2.46 6.72
N GLY A 118 8.74 -3.10 6.11
CA GLY A 118 8.71 -3.26 4.67
C GLY A 118 7.55 -4.14 4.18
N MET A 119 7.39 -4.22 2.88
CA MET A 119 6.30 -4.99 2.28
C MET A 119 6.42 -6.48 2.55
N ALA A 120 5.33 -7.12 2.98
CA ALA A 120 5.27 -8.54 3.35
C ALA A 120 5.89 -9.46 2.29
N LEU A 121 5.60 -9.21 1.02
CA LEU A 121 6.07 -10.03 -0.09
C LEU A 121 7.61 -9.99 -0.32
N ARG A 122 8.35 -9.11 0.35
CA ARG A 122 9.82 -9.12 0.36
C ARG A 122 10.39 -10.23 1.24
N TRP A 123 9.67 -10.61 2.28
CA TRP A 123 10.16 -11.45 3.36
C TRP A 123 9.92 -12.93 3.13
N LEU A 124 8.73 -13.28 2.58
CA LEU A 124 8.19 -14.63 2.68
C LEU A 124 9.10 -15.69 2.05
N LYS A 125 9.76 -15.38 0.92
CA LYS A 125 10.71 -16.34 0.30
C LYS A 125 11.94 -16.58 1.15
N ALA A 126 12.53 -15.53 1.70
CA ALA A 126 13.71 -15.64 2.57
C ALA A 126 13.37 -16.38 3.87
N LEU A 127 12.21 -16.10 4.47
CA LEU A 127 11.73 -16.76 5.67
C LEU A 127 11.46 -18.26 5.44
N GLU A 128 10.96 -18.64 4.26
CA GLU A 128 10.82 -20.04 3.86
C GLU A 128 12.19 -20.75 3.77
N GLN A 129 13.22 -20.01 3.43
CA GLN A 129 14.60 -20.51 3.35
C GLN A 129 15.31 -20.56 4.72
N GLY A 130 14.64 -20.18 5.81
CA GLY A 130 15.16 -20.24 7.16
C GLY A 130 15.84 -18.97 7.64
N PHE A 131 15.59 -17.83 6.99
CA PHE A 131 16.09 -16.53 7.44
C PHE A 131 15.59 -16.22 8.87
N ASP A 132 16.51 -15.89 9.79
CA ASP A 132 16.21 -15.74 11.22
C ASP A 132 15.62 -14.37 11.56
N VAL A 133 14.43 -14.12 11.06
CA VAL A 133 13.58 -12.98 11.39
C VAL A 133 12.18 -13.48 11.74
N LYS A 134 11.51 -12.78 12.64
CA LYS A 134 10.09 -12.99 12.95
C LYS A 134 9.27 -11.78 12.56
N LEU A 135 8.13 -12.01 11.95
CA LEU A 135 7.14 -10.97 11.66
C LEU A 135 6.25 -10.81 12.89
N THR A 136 6.09 -9.58 13.37
CA THR A 136 5.36 -9.32 14.63
C THR A 136 4.02 -8.66 14.42
N ALA A 137 3.86 -7.88 13.35
CA ALA A 137 2.61 -7.18 13.03
C ALA A 137 2.52 -6.78 11.56
N GLY A 138 1.28 -6.64 11.07
CA GLY A 138 0.95 -5.89 9.86
C GLY A 138 0.64 -4.44 10.20
N THR A 139 0.94 -3.50 9.29
CA THR A 139 0.84 -2.07 9.58
C THR A 139 -0.11 -1.27 8.69
N HIS A 140 -0.23 -1.60 7.43
CA HIS A 140 -1.14 -0.94 6.47
C HIS A 140 -1.17 -1.67 5.13
N GLY A 141 -2.14 -1.33 4.26
CA GLY A 141 -2.22 -1.73 2.85
C GLY A 141 -2.06 -0.54 1.89
N GLY A 142 -2.01 -0.81 0.58
CA GLY A 142 -2.25 0.22 -0.44
C GLY A 142 -1.03 0.90 -1.05
N CYS A 143 0.11 0.26 -1.24
CA CYS A 143 1.29 0.92 -1.80
C CYS A 143 1.75 0.44 -3.18
N LEU A 144 1.06 -0.52 -3.78
CA LEU A 144 1.44 -1.09 -5.08
C LEU A 144 0.42 -0.72 -6.15
N ARG A 145 0.92 -0.39 -7.36
CA ARG A 145 0.09 -0.06 -8.52
C ARG A 145 0.61 -0.70 -9.79
N LEU A 146 -0.33 -1.03 -10.68
CA LEU A 146 -0.10 -1.46 -12.04
C LEU A 146 -0.70 -0.41 -12.98
N ILE A 147 0.15 0.23 -13.77
CA ILE A 147 -0.22 1.34 -14.65
C ILE A 147 -0.03 0.93 -16.10
N ALA A 148 -1.00 1.26 -16.95
CA ALA A 148 -0.95 1.05 -18.38
C ALA A 148 -1.17 2.35 -19.15
N GLN A 149 -0.97 2.34 -20.49
CA GLN A 149 -1.43 3.41 -21.36
C GLN A 149 -2.97 3.44 -21.37
N GLU A 150 -3.58 4.61 -21.59
CA GLU A 150 -5.04 4.77 -21.67
C GLU A 150 -5.67 3.90 -22.77
N ASN A 151 -4.96 3.75 -23.90
CA ASN A 151 -5.35 2.89 -25.01
C ASN A 151 -4.79 1.47 -24.93
N GLY A 152 -4.10 1.13 -23.83
CA GLY A 152 -3.49 -0.17 -23.57
C GLY A 152 -4.43 -1.15 -22.85
N PRO A 153 -3.87 -2.19 -22.22
CA PRO A 153 -4.61 -3.19 -21.48
C PRO A 153 -5.51 -2.56 -20.40
N ARG A 154 -6.74 -3.11 -20.29
CA ARG A 154 -7.77 -2.66 -19.33
C ARG A 154 -8.06 -3.70 -18.24
N ARG A 155 -7.64 -4.95 -18.46
CA ARG A 155 -7.85 -6.09 -17.58
C ARG A 155 -6.62 -6.98 -17.58
N PHE A 156 -6.48 -7.80 -16.55
CA PHE A 156 -5.35 -8.72 -16.42
C PHE A 156 -5.25 -9.70 -17.60
N GLU A 157 -6.39 -10.17 -18.12
CA GLU A 157 -6.44 -11.12 -19.24
C GLU A 157 -5.81 -10.56 -20.53
N GLU A 158 -5.87 -9.24 -20.71
CA GLU A 158 -5.28 -8.55 -21.87
C GLU A 158 -3.76 -8.38 -21.78
N LEU A 159 -3.17 -8.71 -20.63
CA LEU A 159 -1.73 -8.75 -20.43
C LEU A 159 -1.07 -10.04 -20.98
N LYS A 160 -1.87 -11.01 -21.40
CA LYS A 160 -1.34 -12.23 -22.02
C LYS A 160 -0.52 -11.89 -23.28
N GLY A 161 0.71 -12.41 -23.36
CA GLY A 161 1.68 -12.11 -24.41
C GLY A 161 2.33 -10.73 -24.31
N LYS A 162 2.08 -9.96 -23.25
CA LYS A 162 2.60 -8.59 -23.07
C LYS A 162 3.82 -8.57 -22.16
N THR A 163 4.53 -7.44 -22.21
CA THR A 163 5.66 -7.16 -21.32
C THR A 163 5.22 -6.24 -20.19
N ILE A 164 5.55 -6.61 -18.96
CA ILE A 164 5.32 -5.83 -17.76
C ILE A 164 6.66 -5.38 -17.21
N GLY A 165 6.83 -4.07 -17.05
CA GLY A 165 8.01 -3.47 -16.42
C GLY A 165 7.93 -3.54 -14.90
N VAL A 166 9.05 -3.93 -14.28
CA VAL A 166 9.21 -4.02 -12.81
C VAL A 166 10.55 -3.43 -12.41
N THR A 167 10.70 -3.13 -11.11
CA THR A 167 11.97 -2.61 -10.61
C THR A 167 13.01 -3.71 -10.34
N ASP A 168 12.56 -4.92 -10.02
CA ASP A 168 13.37 -6.07 -9.64
C ASP A 168 12.54 -7.36 -9.78
N MET A 169 13.15 -8.47 -10.17
CA MET A 169 12.47 -9.75 -10.35
C MET A 169 11.99 -10.39 -9.03
N ALA A 170 12.53 -9.98 -7.90
CA ALA A 170 12.09 -10.36 -6.56
C ALA A 170 11.25 -9.26 -5.87
N SER A 171 10.87 -8.19 -6.59
CA SER A 171 10.14 -7.07 -6.02
C SER A 171 8.73 -7.46 -5.53
N PRO A 172 8.21 -6.80 -4.48
CA PRO A 172 6.89 -7.11 -3.94
C PRO A 172 5.76 -6.82 -4.94
N ASP A 173 5.92 -5.80 -5.79
CA ASP A 173 4.97 -5.47 -6.86
C ASP A 173 4.91 -6.57 -7.92
N LYS A 174 6.05 -7.07 -8.39
CA LYS A 174 6.08 -8.21 -9.31
C LYS A 174 5.42 -9.44 -8.69
N ASN A 175 5.74 -9.74 -7.43
CA ASN A 175 5.13 -10.87 -6.73
C ASN A 175 3.61 -10.68 -6.63
N PHE A 176 3.14 -9.51 -6.17
CA PHE A 176 1.70 -9.23 -6.04
C PHE A 176 0.96 -9.34 -7.37
N PHE A 177 1.44 -8.67 -8.43
CA PHE A 177 0.75 -8.73 -9.71
C PHE A 177 0.89 -10.09 -10.40
N SER A 178 1.86 -10.92 -10.04
CA SER A 178 1.87 -12.35 -10.41
C SER A 178 0.69 -13.11 -9.77
N LEU A 179 0.35 -12.81 -8.50
CA LEU A 179 -0.85 -13.38 -7.85
C LEU A 179 -2.11 -12.97 -8.60
N MET A 180 -2.24 -11.69 -8.92
CA MET A 180 -3.41 -11.15 -9.62
C MET A 180 -3.54 -11.74 -11.03
N LEU A 181 -2.47 -11.82 -11.81
CA LEU A 181 -2.46 -12.48 -13.12
C LEU A 181 -2.96 -13.93 -13.02
N LYS A 182 -2.44 -14.69 -12.05
CA LYS A 182 -2.85 -16.09 -11.85
C LYS A 182 -4.33 -16.22 -11.53
N ARG A 183 -4.88 -15.34 -10.69
CA ARG A 183 -6.32 -15.31 -10.34
C ARG A 183 -7.21 -15.02 -11.55
N HIS A 184 -6.71 -14.20 -12.47
CA HIS A 184 -7.40 -13.84 -13.71
C HIS A 184 -7.05 -14.78 -14.89
N GLY A 185 -6.55 -15.99 -14.62
CA GLY A 185 -6.31 -17.02 -15.62
C GLY A 185 -5.11 -16.77 -16.55
N VAL A 186 -4.23 -15.82 -16.18
CA VAL A 186 -2.98 -15.54 -16.88
C VAL A 186 -1.82 -16.15 -16.10
N ASP A 187 -1.04 -17.04 -16.73
CA ASP A 187 0.13 -17.62 -16.08
C ASP A 187 1.26 -16.59 -16.01
N PRO A 188 1.69 -16.16 -14.80
CA PRO A 188 2.68 -15.10 -14.66
C PRO A 188 4.09 -15.49 -15.11
N VAL A 189 4.34 -16.77 -15.38
CA VAL A 189 5.64 -17.28 -15.86
C VAL A 189 5.65 -17.52 -17.37
N ARG A 190 4.53 -18.03 -17.91
CA ARG A 190 4.47 -18.44 -19.32
C ARG A 190 3.77 -17.44 -20.21
N ASP A 191 2.80 -16.71 -19.69
CA ASP A 191 1.89 -15.88 -20.48
C ASP A 191 2.32 -14.40 -20.52
N VAL A 192 3.26 -13.95 -19.68
CA VAL A 192 3.75 -12.57 -19.68
C VAL A 192 5.28 -12.51 -19.66
N ASN A 193 5.82 -11.40 -20.17
CA ASN A 193 7.25 -11.12 -20.11
C ASN A 193 7.53 -10.07 -19.03
N TRP A 194 8.30 -10.44 -18.02
CA TRP A 194 8.76 -9.49 -17.00
C TRP A 194 10.08 -8.87 -17.42
N ARG A 195 10.20 -7.55 -17.33
CA ARG A 195 11.43 -6.84 -17.68
C ARG A 195 11.77 -5.79 -16.62
N THR A 196 13.03 -5.80 -16.18
CA THR A 196 13.50 -4.86 -15.15
C THR A 196 13.89 -3.52 -15.74
N TYR A 197 13.50 -2.45 -15.04
CA TYR A 197 13.89 -1.08 -15.32
C TYR A 197 14.15 -0.35 -14.00
N PRO A 198 15.08 0.63 -13.99
CA PRO A 198 15.08 1.64 -12.92
C PRO A 198 13.69 2.26 -12.79
N ILE A 199 13.25 2.53 -11.56
CA ILE A 199 11.88 2.96 -11.29
C ILE A 199 11.49 4.27 -12.02
N ASP A 200 12.43 5.18 -12.18
CA ASP A 200 12.30 6.45 -12.90
C ASP A 200 12.19 6.28 -14.43
N LEU A 201 12.60 5.14 -14.97
CA LEU A 201 12.51 4.83 -16.40
C LEU A 201 11.26 4.04 -16.79
N LEU A 202 10.48 3.53 -15.85
CA LEU A 202 9.27 2.76 -16.14
C LEU A 202 8.24 3.56 -16.96
N GLY A 203 8.05 4.85 -16.63
CA GLY A 203 7.18 5.74 -17.39
C GLY A 203 7.61 5.91 -18.85
N THR A 204 8.90 6.15 -19.07
CA THR A 204 9.48 6.28 -20.40
C THR A 204 9.38 4.98 -21.21
N ALA A 205 9.65 3.83 -20.60
CA ALA A 205 9.50 2.53 -21.26
C ALA A 205 8.04 2.25 -21.67
N LEU A 206 7.09 2.65 -20.81
CA LEU A 206 5.67 2.56 -21.11
C LEU A 206 5.26 3.48 -22.28
N GLU A 207 5.75 4.72 -22.32
CA GLU A 207 5.51 5.68 -23.39
C GLU A 207 6.05 5.21 -24.75
N LYS A 208 7.23 4.61 -24.76
CA LYS A 208 7.85 4.05 -25.96
C LYS A 208 7.22 2.73 -26.42
N GLY A 209 6.29 2.16 -25.63
CA GLY A 209 5.69 0.85 -25.93
C GLY A 209 6.63 -0.34 -25.72
N GLU A 210 7.77 -0.13 -25.07
CA GLU A 210 8.70 -1.22 -24.71
C GLU A 210 8.08 -2.17 -23.68
N ILE A 211 7.18 -1.65 -22.86
CA ILE A 211 6.32 -2.36 -21.92
C ILE A 211 4.87 -1.93 -22.11
N GLN A 212 3.92 -2.80 -21.80
CA GLN A 212 2.49 -2.52 -21.93
C GLN A 212 1.84 -2.23 -20.58
N ALA A 213 2.51 -2.57 -19.48
CA ALA A 213 2.17 -2.15 -18.13
C ALA A 213 3.44 -1.92 -17.32
N ALA A 214 3.40 -1.00 -16.38
CA ALA A 214 4.44 -0.70 -15.42
C ALA A 214 3.94 -1.05 -14.02
N SER A 215 4.71 -1.79 -13.26
CA SER A 215 4.43 -2.21 -11.89
C SER A 215 5.44 -1.59 -10.93
N GLY A 216 4.98 -1.15 -9.78
CA GLY A 216 5.84 -0.51 -8.79
C GLY A 216 5.09 -0.01 -7.57
N SER A 217 5.76 0.84 -6.80
CA SER A 217 5.23 1.43 -5.58
C SER A 217 5.18 2.97 -5.63
N ASP A 218 4.38 3.54 -4.74
CA ASP A 218 4.30 4.99 -4.54
C ASP A 218 5.61 5.56 -3.94
N PRO A 219 5.96 6.81 -4.25
CA PRO A 219 5.19 7.82 -4.98
C PRO A 219 5.29 7.74 -6.52
N MET A 220 6.23 6.95 -7.07
CA MET A 220 6.49 6.95 -8.51
C MET A 220 5.28 6.45 -9.32
N MET A 221 4.58 5.41 -8.84
CA MET A 221 3.40 4.89 -9.54
C MET A 221 2.20 5.82 -9.41
N TYR A 222 2.04 6.51 -8.28
CA TYR A 222 1.05 7.57 -8.13
C TYR A 222 1.26 8.69 -9.15
N ARG A 223 2.50 9.15 -9.31
CA ARG A 223 2.86 10.18 -10.31
C ARG A 223 2.61 9.69 -11.73
N LEU A 224 3.00 8.46 -12.04
CA LEU A 224 2.80 7.88 -13.36
C LEU A 224 1.30 7.77 -13.70
N ARG A 225 0.46 7.33 -12.75
CA ARG A 225 -1.00 7.30 -12.91
C ARG A 225 -1.59 8.64 -13.29
N ASN A 226 -1.08 9.72 -12.70
CA ASN A 226 -1.60 11.08 -12.88
C ASN A 226 -1.06 11.78 -14.15
N GLN A 227 -0.21 11.13 -14.95
CA GLN A 227 0.22 11.67 -16.23
C GLN A 227 -0.87 11.51 -17.31
N PRO A 228 -1.00 12.47 -18.25
CA PRO A 228 -1.92 12.33 -19.38
C PRO A 228 -1.69 11.02 -20.16
N GLY A 229 -2.77 10.38 -20.57
CA GLY A 229 -2.72 9.14 -21.37
C GLY A 229 -2.30 7.89 -20.58
N LYS A 230 -2.29 7.95 -19.27
CA LYS A 230 -2.06 6.80 -18.38
C LYS A 230 -3.34 6.44 -17.63
N ARG A 231 -3.42 5.19 -17.22
CA ARG A 231 -4.51 4.67 -16.39
C ARG A 231 -3.96 3.70 -15.36
N GLU A 232 -4.56 3.67 -14.20
CA GLU A 232 -4.37 2.60 -13.23
C GLU A 232 -5.18 1.39 -13.66
N LEU A 233 -4.51 0.25 -13.83
CA LEU A 233 -5.16 -1.01 -14.13
C LEU A 233 -5.58 -1.72 -12.85
N SER A 234 -4.73 -1.65 -11.81
CA SER A 234 -5.01 -2.25 -10.51
C SER A 234 -4.09 -1.68 -9.43
N THR A 235 -4.52 -1.85 -8.17
CA THR A 235 -3.71 -1.64 -6.96
C THR A 235 -3.65 -2.92 -6.14
N ASN A 236 -2.95 -2.90 -5.01
CA ASN A 236 -3.03 -4.00 -4.05
C ASN A 236 -4.16 -3.83 -3.01
N LEU A 237 -5.07 -2.89 -3.20
CA LEU A 237 -6.32 -2.76 -2.44
C LEU A 237 -7.51 -3.33 -3.21
N VAL A 238 -7.35 -4.54 -3.74
CA VAL A 238 -8.39 -5.20 -4.54
C VAL A 238 -8.71 -6.58 -3.98
N GLU A 239 -9.94 -7.01 -4.21
CA GLU A 239 -10.46 -8.34 -3.80
C GLU A 239 -10.19 -8.60 -2.31
N GLU A 240 -9.72 -9.80 -1.94
CA GLU A 240 -9.42 -10.13 -0.55
C GLU A 240 -8.21 -9.36 0.01
N TYR A 241 -7.32 -8.86 -0.86
CA TYR A 241 -6.13 -8.11 -0.44
C TYR A 241 -6.45 -6.69 0.04
N ALA A 242 -7.64 -6.16 -0.26
CA ALA A 242 -8.07 -4.84 0.19
C ALA A 242 -8.02 -4.67 1.73
N ASN A 243 -8.15 -5.78 2.45
CA ASN A 243 -8.15 -5.81 3.91
C ASN A 243 -6.91 -6.50 4.50
N LEU A 244 -5.84 -6.66 3.71
CA LEU A 244 -4.61 -7.28 4.17
C LEU A 244 -3.51 -6.23 4.32
N SER A 245 -2.62 -6.45 5.28
CA SER A 245 -1.43 -5.63 5.46
C SER A 245 -0.45 -5.84 4.31
N CYS A 246 -0.13 -4.77 3.59
CA CYS A 246 0.96 -4.78 2.60
C CYS A 246 2.33 -4.72 3.30
N CYS A 247 2.46 -3.83 4.30
CA CYS A 247 3.69 -3.67 5.07
C CYS A 247 3.61 -4.33 6.44
N VAL A 248 4.75 -4.79 6.91
CA VAL A 248 4.90 -5.56 8.14
C VAL A 248 6.08 -5.08 8.96
N VAL A 249 6.09 -5.42 10.25
CA VAL A 249 7.25 -5.28 11.13
C VAL A 249 7.96 -6.62 11.22
N GLY A 250 9.23 -6.64 10.85
CA GLY A 250 10.13 -7.77 11.02
C GLY A 250 11.14 -7.49 12.12
N VAL A 251 11.37 -8.44 13.01
CA VAL A 251 12.33 -8.33 14.12
C VAL A 251 13.30 -9.48 14.05
N GLY A 252 14.58 -9.21 14.21
CA GLY A 252 15.62 -10.24 14.24
C GLY A 252 15.30 -11.34 15.26
N GLY A 253 15.40 -12.61 14.84
CA GLY A 253 15.02 -13.75 15.69
C GLY A 253 15.78 -13.80 17.01
N ASN A 254 17.04 -13.36 17.00
CA ASN A 254 17.83 -13.25 18.23
C ASN A 254 17.25 -12.23 19.23
N LEU A 255 16.78 -11.06 18.73
CA LEU A 255 16.16 -10.04 19.56
C LEU A 255 14.84 -10.56 20.15
N VAL A 256 14.01 -11.22 19.34
CA VAL A 256 12.75 -11.83 19.82
C VAL A 256 13.01 -12.85 20.93
N ARG A 257 14.03 -13.68 20.78
CA ARG A 257 14.34 -14.74 21.77
C ARG A 257 14.95 -14.23 23.05
N LYS A 258 15.79 -13.18 22.98
CA LYS A 258 16.58 -12.70 24.15
C LYS A 258 15.98 -11.45 24.80
N GLU A 259 15.31 -10.61 24.03
CA GLU A 259 14.81 -9.31 24.47
C GLU A 259 13.37 -9.09 23.96
N LYS A 260 12.46 -10.05 24.19
CA LYS A 260 11.06 -9.97 23.75
C LYS A 260 10.37 -8.63 24.13
N PRO A 261 10.62 -8.02 25.32
CA PRO A 261 10.09 -6.70 25.63
C PRO A 261 10.53 -5.60 24.65
N VAL A 262 11.76 -5.66 24.12
CA VAL A 262 12.25 -4.71 23.12
C VAL A 262 11.53 -4.91 21.79
N ALA A 263 11.31 -6.17 21.38
CA ALA A 263 10.51 -6.49 20.18
C ALA A 263 9.07 -6.00 20.32
N ALA A 264 8.45 -6.14 21.48
CA ALA A 264 7.12 -5.61 21.77
C ALA A 264 7.10 -4.07 21.71
N ALA A 265 8.05 -3.40 22.36
CA ALA A 265 8.15 -1.95 22.40
C ALA A 265 8.27 -1.33 21.00
N VAL A 266 9.18 -1.85 20.16
CA VAL A 266 9.36 -1.32 18.79
C VAL A 266 8.14 -1.59 17.90
N THR A 267 7.55 -2.79 18.02
CA THR A 267 6.33 -3.12 17.26
C THR A 267 5.18 -2.20 17.67
N HIS A 268 4.95 -2.01 18.97
CA HIS A 268 3.88 -1.15 19.48
C HIS A 268 4.06 0.32 19.08
N ALA A 269 5.27 0.86 19.19
CA ALA A 269 5.58 2.23 18.79
C ALA A 269 5.28 2.47 17.30
N ILE A 270 5.64 1.50 16.43
CA ILE A 270 5.36 1.56 15.00
C ILE A 270 3.85 1.52 14.72
N LEU A 271 3.12 0.63 15.39
CA LEU A 271 1.65 0.53 15.22
C LEU A 271 0.95 1.81 15.69
N GLN A 272 1.38 2.40 16.81
CA GLN A 272 0.86 3.70 17.27
C GLN A 272 1.13 4.81 16.26
N ALA A 273 2.32 4.86 15.67
CA ALA A 273 2.67 5.85 14.66
C ALA A 273 1.78 5.74 13.42
N HIS A 274 1.49 4.51 12.95
CA HIS A 274 0.57 4.29 11.83
C HIS A 274 -0.87 4.71 12.16
N ALA A 275 -1.38 4.32 13.31
CA ALA A 275 -2.73 4.69 13.74
C ALA A 275 -2.89 6.20 13.92
N TRP A 276 -1.86 6.86 14.45
CA TRP A 276 -1.82 8.32 14.57
C TRP A 276 -1.77 9.00 13.20
N ALA A 277 -0.94 8.49 12.28
CA ALA A 277 -0.80 9.03 10.94
C ALA A 277 -2.11 9.00 10.14
N ALA A 278 -2.94 7.99 10.34
CA ALA A 278 -4.26 7.91 9.72
C ALA A 278 -5.20 9.06 10.15
N GLN A 279 -4.96 9.64 11.32
CA GLN A 279 -5.74 10.76 11.86
C GLN A 279 -5.09 12.12 11.63
N HIS A 280 -3.81 12.15 11.26
CA HIS A 280 -3.00 13.37 11.11
C HIS A 280 -2.18 13.36 9.80
N PRO A 281 -2.79 13.03 8.64
CA PRO A 281 -2.04 12.85 7.40
C PRO A 281 -1.33 14.14 6.93
N GLU A 282 -1.91 15.32 7.22
CA GLU A 282 -1.27 16.61 6.90
C GLU A 282 0.01 16.82 7.70
N THR A 283 -0.01 16.53 9.01
CA THR A 283 1.18 16.67 9.86
C THR A 283 2.26 15.70 9.44
N VAL A 284 1.88 14.44 9.13
CA VAL A 284 2.82 13.44 8.60
C VAL A 284 3.43 13.91 7.29
N ALA A 285 2.61 14.47 6.38
CA ALA A 285 3.09 14.99 5.10
C ALA A 285 4.11 16.10 5.27
N GLN A 286 3.89 17.05 6.20
CA GLN A 286 4.82 18.13 6.49
C GLN A 286 6.13 17.61 7.12
N ASP A 287 6.04 16.75 8.14
CA ASP A 287 7.20 16.21 8.84
C ASP A 287 8.05 15.29 7.96
N PHE A 288 7.41 14.61 7.00
CA PHE A 288 8.10 13.69 6.08
C PHE A 288 8.85 14.40 4.96
N LEU A 289 8.58 15.67 4.67
CA LEU A 289 9.25 16.43 3.61
C LEU A 289 10.79 16.40 3.69
N LYS A 290 11.35 16.34 4.90
CA LYS A 290 12.80 16.24 5.10
C LYS A 290 13.44 14.94 4.58
N PHE A 291 12.62 13.89 4.39
CA PHE A 291 13.05 12.60 3.84
C PHE A 291 12.68 12.45 2.36
N ALA A 292 11.67 13.20 1.91
CA ALA A 292 11.08 13.05 0.60
C ALA A 292 11.91 13.73 -0.49
N VAL A 293 12.09 13.07 -1.62
CA VAL A 293 12.84 13.59 -2.76
C VAL A 293 11.87 13.94 -3.89
N ASN A 294 11.97 15.16 -4.42
CA ASN A 294 11.17 15.62 -5.57
C ASN A 294 9.66 15.51 -5.37
N THR A 295 9.15 15.85 -4.20
CA THR A 295 7.72 15.83 -3.85
C THR A 295 7.35 17.04 -3.00
N ASN A 296 6.07 17.24 -2.76
CA ASN A 296 5.53 18.26 -1.87
C ASN A 296 4.54 17.66 -0.87
N SER A 297 4.10 18.44 0.09
CA SER A 297 3.19 17.99 1.14
C SER A 297 1.82 17.58 0.61
N GLU A 298 1.33 18.23 -0.44
CA GLU A 298 0.03 17.89 -1.05
C GLU A 298 0.07 16.50 -1.68
N GLU A 299 1.15 16.16 -2.40
CA GLU A 299 1.31 14.83 -2.98
C GLU A 299 1.45 13.75 -1.90
N ILE A 300 2.27 14.01 -0.87
CA ILE A 300 2.44 13.08 0.25
C ILE A 300 1.10 12.85 0.94
N HIS A 301 0.36 13.93 1.26
CA HIS A 301 -0.96 13.86 1.88
C HIS A 301 -1.96 13.05 1.02
N ALA A 302 -2.02 13.33 -0.29
CA ALA A 302 -2.90 12.60 -1.20
C ALA A 302 -2.59 11.09 -1.21
N ILE A 303 -1.31 10.70 -1.25
CA ILE A 303 -0.89 9.30 -1.22
C ILE A 303 -1.22 8.64 0.12
N LEU A 304 -0.97 9.33 1.25
CA LEU A 304 -1.28 8.80 2.59
C LEU A 304 -2.77 8.49 2.75
N ASN A 305 -3.65 9.32 2.17
CA ASN A 305 -5.09 9.11 2.21
C ASN A 305 -5.58 7.93 1.34
N GLU A 306 -4.78 7.48 0.38
CA GLU A 306 -5.08 6.28 -0.41
C GLU A 306 -4.60 4.98 0.27
N HIS A 307 -3.80 5.08 1.35
CA HIS A 307 -3.29 3.94 2.10
C HIS A 307 -4.15 3.67 3.35
N THR A 308 -4.20 2.41 3.79
CA THR A 308 -5.02 1.99 4.94
C THR A 308 -4.26 2.04 6.26
N HIS A 309 -3.68 3.21 6.62
CA HIS A 309 -2.84 3.35 7.83
C HIS A 309 -3.59 3.08 9.15
N ALA A 310 -4.92 3.16 9.17
CA ALA A 310 -5.71 2.73 10.32
C ALA A 310 -5.81 1.20 10.46
N HIS A 311 -5.51 0.46 9.38
CA HIS A 311 -5.47 -1.00 9.43
C HIS A 311 -4.15 -1.48 10.03
N TYR A 312 -4.22 -2.35 11.02
CA TYR A 312 -3.09 -3.12 11.52
C TYR A 312 -3.57 -4.49 11.97
N SER A 313 -2.67 -5.45 12.00
CA SER A 313 -3.00 -6.80 12.45
C SER A 313 -1.89 -7.37 13.33
N VAL A 314 -2.28 -8.09 14.38
CA VAL A 314 -1.38 -8.77 15.34
C VAL A 314 -1.92 -10.15 15.69
N GLY A 315 -1.08 -10.99 16.26
CA GLY A 315 -1.46 -12.32 16.75
C GLY A 315 -2.10 -13.18 15.66
N LYS A 316 -3.23 -13.83 15.99
CA LYS A 316 -3.92 -14.74 15.06
C LYS A 316 -4.38 -14.04 13.78
N ALA A 317 -4.90 -12.82 13.87
CA ALA A 317 -5.37 -12.08 12.68
C ALA A 317 -4.22 -11.85 11.71
N PHE A 318 -3.05 -11.46 12.19
CA PHE A 318 -1.87 -11.29 11.36
C PHE A 318 -1.39 -12.61 10.72
N VAL A 319 -1.39 -13.70 11.49
CA VAL A 319 -1.08 -15.03 10.94
C VAL A 319 -2.05 -15.43 9.82
N ASP A 320 -3.34 -15.10 9.96
CA ASP A 320 -4.35 -15.36 8.93
C ASP A 320 -4.04 -14.59 7.63
N GLU A 321 -3.65 -13.31 7.73
CA GLU A 321 -3.24 -12.50 6.58
C GLU A 321 -1.99 -13.08 5.88
N ILE A 322 -0.97 -13.43 6.63
CA ILE A 322 0.26 -14.01 6.07
C ILE A 322 -0.02 -15.37 5.42
N ALA A 323 -0.95 -16.16 5.97
CA ALA A 323 -1.33 -17.46 5.37
C ALA A 323 -2.00 -17.28 3.99
N VAL A 324 -2.76 -16.18 3.77
CA VAL A 324 -3.32 -15.85 2.45
C VAL A 324 -2.19 -15.60 1.45
N TYR A 325 -1.24 -14.71 1.78
CA TYR A 325 -0.09 -14.45 0.91
C TYR A 325 0.73 -15.73 0.64
N ALA A 326 0.97 -16.55 1.66
CA ALA A 326 1.71 -17.81 1.52
C ALA A 326 1.01 -18.81 0.59
N ARG A 327 -0.32 -18.94 0.71
CA ARG A 327 -1.16 -19.77 -0.18
C ARG A 327 -0.97 -19.34 -1.64
N ASP A 328 -1.06 -18.05 -1.90
CA ASP A 328 -1.06 -17.52 -3.26
C ASP A 328 0.35 -17.48 -3.86
N LEU A 329 1.37 -17.15 -3.08
CA LEU A 329 2.78 -17.25 -3.52
C LEU A 329 3.18 -18.69 -3.87
N LYS A 330 2.61 -19.69 -3.20
CA LYS A 330 2.75 -21.10 -3.59
C LYS A 330 2.11 -21.38 -4.94
N ALA A 331 0.92 -20.81 -5.21
CA ALA A 331 0.22 -20.99 -6.48
C ALA A 331 0.94 -20.39 -7.69
N VAL A 332 1.83 -19.41 -7.46
CA VAL A 332 2.71 -18.81 -8.50
C VAL A 332 4.17 -19.24 -8.37
N GLU A 333 4.44 -20.35 -7.70
CA GLU A 333 5.74 -21.01 -7.59
C GLU A 333 6.86 -20.17 -6.92
N VAL A 334 6.49 -19.10 -6.20
CA VAL A 334 7.45 -18.33 -5.38
C VAL A 334 7.79 -19.12 -4.11
N LEU A 335 6.81 -19.70 -3.44
CA LEU A 335 7.03 -20.65 -2.36
C LEU A 335 6.97 -22.09 -2.88
N ARG A 336 7.61 -23.01 -2.17
CA ARG A 336 7.68 -24.43 -2.53
C ARG A 336 6.30 -25.09 -2.54
N ALA A 337 6.07 -26.03 -3.43
CA ALA A 337 4.81 -26.79 -3.46
C ALA A 337 4.54 -27.56 -2.15
N SER A 338 5.59 -27.94 -1.42
CA SER A 338 5.49 -28.64 -0.12
C SER A 338 5.17 -27.72 1.06
N THR A 339 5.26 -26.39 0.90
CA THR A 339 4.99 -25.45 2.00
C THR A 339 3.51 -25.45 2.36
N ASP A 340 3.20 -25.75 3.62
CA ASP A 340 1.87 -25.55 4.18
C ASP A 340 1.70 -24.08 4.55
N PRO A 341 0.77 -23.33 3.96
CA PRO A 341 0.67 -21.89 4.15
C PRO A 341 0.41 -21.49 5.60
N ARG A 342 -0.44 -22.26 6.30
CA ARG A 342 -0.81 -21.96 7.70
C ARG A 342 0.34 -22.21 8.65
N LYS A 343 0.95 -23.39 8.59
CA LYS A 343 2.10 -23.75 9.42
C LYS A 343 3.28 -22.82 9.15
N PHE A 344 3.47 -22.44 7.88
CA PHE A 344 4.52 -21.48 7.52
C PHE A 344 4.26 -20.13 8.18
N ALA A 345 3.06 -19.55 8.03
CA ALA A 345 2.69 -18.28 8.65
C ALA A 345 2.88 -18.31 10.18
N GLU A 346 2.45 -19.38 10.84
CA GLU A 346 2.67 -19.59 12.28
C GLU A 346 4.16 -19.66 12.64
N SER A 347 4.96 -20.33 11.83
CA SER A 347 6.40 -20.52 12.10
C SER A 347 7.23 -19.24 11.99
N ILE A 348 6.82 -18.30 11.14
CA ILE A 348 7.52 -17.03 10.92
C ILE A 348 6.98 -15.88 11.76
N HIS A 349 5.85 -16.07 12.42
CA HIS A 349 5.26 -15.09 13.33
C HIS A 349 5.86 -15.20 14.74
N ALA A 350 5.94 -14.06 15.43
CA ALA A 350 6.14 -14.01 16.88
C ALA A 350 5.08 -13.13 17.51
N ASP A 351 4.28 -13.71 18.39
CA ASP A 351 3.39 -12.92 19.25
C ASP A 351 4.22 -12.28 20.37
N VAL A 352 4.53 -11.01 20.17
CA VAL A 352 5.34 -10.23 21.11
C VAL A 352 4.51 -9.59 22.23
N PHE A 353 3.18 -9.65 22.10
CA PHE A 353 2.24 -9.04 23.03
C PHE A 353 1.57 -10.02 24.00
N SER A 354 1.85 -11.31 23.86
CA SER A 354 1.37 -12.37 24.78
C SER A 354 2.27 -12.58 25.99
#